data_d2b97fbeb47310d86be9da6288b91a9a
#
_entry.id   d2b97fbeb47310d86be9da6288b91a9a
#
_cell.length_a   1.000
_cell.length_b   1.000
_cell.length_c   1.000
_cell.angle_alpha   90.00
_cell.angle_beta   90.00
_cell.angle_gamma   90.00
#
_symmetry.space_group_name_H-M   'P 1'
#
loop_
_entity.id
_entity.type
_entity.pdbx_description
1 polymer ?
#
loop_
_entity_poly.entity_id
_entity_poly.type
_entity_poly.pdbx_seq_one_letter_code
_entity_poly.pdbx_strand_id
1 'polypeptide(L)'
;SCNVYYDRRSGMYRMKDFGNGEYSGDCFFLVAKLKGLDCHSAADFVEVLHTIDRELCLGLENDTPTDGINREGNSLASHPVADTKEKSKGENAGKIIPKDTAAMDTEKKALPCEHPEPSPYQVREKSFTEGELAYWGASGITMEVLHRYGVVSLAEYRSETREGRMFGFTSTPAEPMFGYKGKWGVKIYRPLSEIRFVYGGHTGDTYCFGLEQLPAKGDLLFLTGGEKDVLTLASHGFHAICFNSETSVIPVKTVRKLIYRFKHIVLLYDTDKTGLECSEKHRGQL
;
A
#
# COMPACT_ATOMS: atom_id res chain seq x y z
N SER A 1 -19.72 5.34 -9.36
CA SER A 1 -18.60 5.03 -8.47
C SER A 1 -18.79 3.67 -7.83
N CYS A 2 -17.72 2.91 -7.71
CA CYS A 2 -17.72 1.59 -7.09
C CYS A 2 -17.00 1.65 -5.75
N ASN A 3 -17.43 0.85 -4.78
CA ASN A 3 -16.79 0.67 -3.49
C ASN A 3 -16.68 -0.81 -3.15
N VAL A 4 -15.52 -1.23 -2.65
CA VAL A 4 -15.30 -2.58 -2.14
C VAL A 4 -15.44 -2.57 -0.61
N TYR A 5 -16.25 -3.47 -0.08
CA TYR A 5 -16.52 -3.60 1.34
C TYR A 5 -16.58 -5.07 1.77
N TYR A 6 -16.32 -5.32 3.03
CA TYR A 6 -16.49 -6.65 3.60
C TYR A 6 -17.94 -6.84 4.04
N ASP A 7 -18.63 -7.79 3.43
CA ASP A 7 -19.99 -8.16 3.80
C ASP A 7 -19.96 -9.20 4.93
N ARG A 8 -20.30 -8.76 6.13
CA ARG A 8 -20.32 -9.63 7.31
C ARG A 8 -21.32 -10.78 7.25
N ARG A 9 -22.34 -10.68 6.39
CA ARG A 9 -23.36 -11.76 6.25
C ARG A 9 -22.85 -12.90 5.40
N SER A 10 -22.15 -12.59 4.33
CA SER A 10 -21.56 -13.60 3.44
C SER A 10 -20.13 -13.99 3.81
N GLY A 11 -19.46 -13.24 4.70
CA GLY A 11 -18.07 -13.47 5.05
C GLY A 11 -17.08 -13.17 3.92
N MET A 12 -17.47 -12.38 2.92
CA MET A 12 -16.67 -12.13 1.72
C MET A 12 -16.58 -10.64 1.40
N TYR A 13 -15.54 -10.27 0.66
CA TYR A 13 -15.46 -8.93 0.07
C TYR A 13 -16.42 -8.83 -1.11
N ARG A 14 -17.13 -7.72 -1.17
CA ARG A 14 -18.08 -7.40 -2.25
C ARG A 14 -17.83 -6.01 -2.76
N MET A 15 -18.13 -5.81 -4.03
CA MET A 15 -18.14 -4.50 -4.66
C MET A 15 -19.57 -4.00 -4.81
N LYS A 16 -19.79 -2.72 -4.55
CA LYS A 16 -21.04 -2.03 -4.83
C LYS A 16 -20.81 -0.90 -5.81
N ASP A 17 -21.52 -0.96 -6.92
CA ASP A 17 -21.59 0.12 -7.88
C ASP A 17 -22.77 1.03 -7.52
N PHE A 18 -22.48 2.29 -7.21
CA PHE A 18 -23.48 3.32 -6.87
C PHE A 18 -24.03 4.05 -8.11
N GLY A 19 -23.54 3.76 -9.30
CA GLY A 19 -24.05 4.30 -10.53
C GLY A 19 -25.35 3.61 -10.95
N ASN A 20 -25.22 2.49 -11.63
CA ASN A 20 -26.36 1.71 -12.13
C ASN A 20 -26.48 0.32 -11.47
N GLY A 21 -25.59 -0.03 -10.55
CA GLY A 21 -25.57 -1.32 -9.87
C GLY A 21 -25.00 -2.47 -10.70
N GLU A 22 -24.58 -2.22 -11.92
CA GLU A 22 -24.19 -3.24 -12.89
C GLU A 22 -22.99 -4.07 -12.45
N TYR A 23 -22.07 -3.46 -11.71
CA TYR A 23 -20.86 -4.09 -11.16
C TYR A 23 -20.96 -4.37 -9.66
N SER A 24 -22.17 -4.58 -9.14
CA SER A 24 -22.38 -4.93 -7.74
C SER A 24 -22.36 -6.44 -7.54
N GLY A 25 -21.36 -6.97 -6.82
CA GLY A 25 -21.18 -8.40 -6.59
C GLY A 25 -19.91 -8.73 -5.82
N ASP A 26 -19.49 -9.97 -5.86
CA ASP A 26 -18.20 -10.44 -5.38
C ASP A 26 -17.11 -10.39 -6.48
N CYS A 27 -15.90 -10.84 -6.16
CA CYS A 27 -14.80 -10.84 -7.11
C CYS A 27 -15.06 -11.73 -8.32
N PHE A 28 -15.73 -12.86 -8.12
CA PHE A 28 -16.06 -13.80 -9.21
C PHE A 28 -17.07 -13.18 -10.18
N PHE A 29 -18.12 -12.57 -9.63
CA PHE A 29 -19.10 -11.83 -10.42
C PHE A 29 -18.45 -10.71 -11.22
N LEU A 30 -17.53 -9.94 -10.60
CA LEU A 30 -16.83 -8.87 -11.30
C LEU A 30 -16.01 -9.38 -12.49
N VAL A 31 -15.23 -10.45 -12.29
CA VAL A 31 -14.40 -11.04 -13.36
C VAL A 31 -15.30 -11.60 -14.45
N ALA A 32 -16.37 -12.33 -14.11
CA ALA A 32 -17.34 -12.83 -15.08
C ALA A 32 -17.91 -11.69 -15.92
N LYS A 33 -18.36 -10.62 -15.28
CA LYS A 33 -18.92 -9.45 -15.95
C LYS A 33 -17.95 -8.77 -16.90
N LEU A 34 -16.68 -8.59 -16.47
CA LEU A 34 -15.64 -7.98 -17.29
C LEU A 34 -15.24 -8.84 -18.50
N LYS A 35 -15.37 -10.15 -18.40
CA LYS A 35 -15.04 -11.11 -19.48
C LYS A 35 -16.24 -11.54 -20.31
N GLY A 36 -17.45 -11.06 -19.99
CA GLY A 36 -18.69 -11.45 -20.67
C GLY A 36 -19.11 -12.89 -20.40
N LEU A 37 -18.74 -13.43 -19.22
CA LEU A 37 -19.05 -14.77 -18.75
C LEU A 37 -20.26 -14.74 -17.79
N ASP A 38 -20.93 -15.88 -17.60
CA ASP A 38 -21.99 -16.05 -16.62
C ASP A 38 -21.48 -16.86 -15.42
N CYS A 39 -21.29 -16.19 -14.28
CA CYS A 39 -20.81 -16.85 -13.05
C CYS A 39 -21.78 -17.89 -12.47
N HIS A 40 -23.03 -17.99 -12.97
CA HIS A 40 -24.00 -19.03 -12.62
C HIS A 40 -23.90 -20.27 -13.53
N SER A 41 -23.19 -20.17 -14.64
CA SER A 41 -22.83 -21.31 -15.50
C SER A 41 -21.60 -22.01 -14.93
N ALA A 42 -21.67 -23.32 -14.70
CA ALA A 42 -20.54 -24.09 -14.15
C ALA A 42 -19.30 -24.01 -15.07
N ALA A 43 -19.49 -24.04 -16.39
CA ALA A 43 -18.40 -23.95 -17.36
C ALA A 43 -17.73 -22.55 -17.32
N ASP A 44 -18.54 -21.51 -17.35
CA ASP A 44 -18.03 -20.13 -17.31
C ASP A 44 -17.38 -19.79 -15.96
N PHE A 45 -17.90 -20.37 -14.86
CA PHE A 45 -17.33 -20.17 -13.53
C PHE A 45 -15.92 -20.78 -13.44
N VAL A 46 -15.69 -21.95 -14.05
CA VAL A 46 -14.34 -22.53 -14.16
C VAL A 46 -13.41 -21.59 -14.92
N GLU A 47 -13.87 -21.01 -16.04
CA GLU A 47 -13.06 -20.02 -16.79
C GLU A 47 -12.79 -18.74 -15.98
N VAL A 48 -13.74 -18.32 -15.13
CA VAL A 48 -13.51 -17.21 -14.16
C VAL A 48 -12.39 -17.57 -13.19
N LEU A 49 -12.39 -18.80 -12.63
CA LEU A 49 -11.32 -19.25 -11.72
C LEU A 49 -9.97 -19.31 -12.42
N HIS A 50 -9.89 -19.91 -13.61
CA HIS A 50 -8.65 -19.93 -14.41
C HIS A 50 -8.17 -18.52 -14.77
N THR A 51 -9.10 -17.61 -15.06
CA THR A 51 -8.76 -16.21 -15.34
C THR A 51 -8.14 -15.55 -14.11
N ILE A 52 -8.74 -15.73 -12.94
CA ILE A 52 -8.21 -15.18 -11.67
C ILE A 52 -6.84 -15.79 -11.36
N ASP A 53 -6.69 -17.11 -11.48
CA ASP A 53 -5.42 -17.80 -11.25
C ASP A 53 -4.30 -17.26 -12.16
N ARG A 54 -4.59 -17.15 -13.45
CA ARG A 54 -3.66 -16.65 -14.47
C ARG A 54 -3.29 -15.18 -14.27
N GLU A 55 -4.28 -14.31 -14.08
CA GLU A 55 -4.04 -12.86 -13.95
C GLU A 55 -3.33 -12.49 -12.64
N LEU A 56 -3.60 -13.25 -11.56
CA LEU A 56 -2.96 -13.05 -10.27
C LEU A 56 -1.75 -13.97 -10.05
N CYS A 57 -1.42 -14.85 -11.01
CA CYS A 57 -0.30 -15.80 -10.93
C CYS A 57 -0.32 -16.63 -9.64
N LEU A 58 -1.50 -17.13 -9.24
CA LEU A 58 -1.68 -17.85 -7.98
C LEU A 58 -1.12 -19.27 -8.04
N GLY A 59 -1.06 -19.89 -9.23
CA GLY A 59 -0.52 -21.22 -9.47
C GLY A 59 -1.37 -22.36 -8.90
N LEU A 60 -2.68 -22.14 -8.75
CA LEU A 60 -3.60 -23.10 -8.13
C LEU A 60 -3.83 -24.35 -8.98
N GLU A 61 -3.61 -24.28 -10.30
CA GLU A 61 -3.75 -25.41 -11.23
C GLU A 61 -2.66 -26.47 -11.03
N ASN A 62 -1.56 -26.14 -10.36
CA ASN A 62 -0.43 -27.05 -10.16
C ASN A 62 -0.55 -27.91 -8.89
N ASP A 63 -1.57 -27.71 -8.06
CA ASP A 63 -1.76 -28.41 -6.78
C ASP A 63 -2.72 -29.60 -6.85
N THR A 64 -3.02 -30.14 -8.04
CA THR A 64 -3.64 -31.47 -8.11
C THR A 64 -2.60 -32.52 -7.75
N PRO A 65 -2.84 -33.40 -6.73
CA PRO A 65 -1.99 -34.56 -6.49
C PRO A 65 -2.12 -35.48 -7.70
N THR A 66 -1.20 -35.42 -8.63
CA THR A 66 -1.05 -36.44 -9.65
C THR A 66 -0.43 -37.67 -8.97
N ASP A 67 -1.28 -38.63 -8.65
CA ASP A 67 -0.86 -40.02 -8.55
C ASP A 67 -0.01 -40.37 -9.78
N GLY A 68 1.14 -40.97 -9.48
CA GLY A 68 2.21 -41.22 -10.44
C GLY A 68 1.76 -41.89 -11.73
N ILE A 69 2.02 -41.25 -12.84
CA ILE A 69 2.27 -41.90 -14.12
C ILE A 69 3.38 -41.07 -14.83
N ASN A 70 4.50 -41.79 -15.03
CA ASN A 70 5.62 -41.35 -15.87
C ASN A 70 5.16 -40.85 -17.23
N ARG A 71 5.61 -39.70 -17.63
CA ARG A 71 5.82 -39.36 -19.05
C ARG A 71 7.14 -38.65 -19.23
N GLU A 72 8.06 -39.44 -19.77
CA GLU A 72 9.28 -38.95 -20.41
C GLU A 72 8.96 -38.07 -21.61
N GLY A 73 9.74 -37.00 -21.75
CA GLY A 73 10.25 -36.49 -23.03
C GLY A 73 9.28 -35.76 -23.93
N ASN A 74 9.40 -34.44 -24.02
CA ASN A 74 9.78 -33.89 -25.33
C ASN A 74 10.33 -32.46 -25.19
N SER A 75 11.49 -32.33 -25.80
CA SER A 75 12.29 -31.16 -26.03
C SER A 75 11.78 -30.40 -27.26
N LEU A 76 12.07 -29.08 -27.30
CA LEU A 76 12.23 -28.26 -28.50
C LEU A 76 10.98 -27.67 -29.16
N ALA A 77 10.91 -26.32 -29.11
CA ALA A 77 11.01 -25.56 -30.36
C ALA A 77 11.19 -24.05 -30.08
N SER A 78 12.39 -23.62 -30.40
CA SER A 78 12.75 -22.22 -30.70
C SER A 78 12.08 -21.76 -31.98
N HIS A 79 11.53 -20.54 -32.00
CA HIS A 79 11.20 -19.86 -33.25
C HIS A 79 11.80 -18.44 -33.30
N PRO A 80 12.15 -17.98 -34.53
CA PRO A 80 13.24 -17.06 -34.74
C PRO A 80 12.79 -15.59 -34.83
N VAL A 81 13.79 -14.75 -34.57
CA VAL A 81 13.83 -13.30 -34.83
C VAL A 81 13.67 -13.05 -36.34
N ALA A 82 12.83 -12.11 -36.72
CA ALA A 82 12.82 -11.50 -38.04
C ALA A 82 13.24 -10.03 -37.93
N ASP A 83 14.44 -9.76 -38.41
CA ASP A 83 14.95 -8.46 -38.78
C ASP A 83 14.15 -7.84 -39.92
N THR A 84 13.79 -6.58 -39.80
CA THR A 84 13.59 -5.73 -40.98
C THR A 84 14.16 -4.34 -40.72
N LYS A 85 15.30 -4.11 -41.38
CA LYS A 85 15.87 -2.78 -41.59
C LYS A 85 15.07 -2.09 -42.70
N GLU A 86 14.71 -0.83 -42.50
CA GLU A 86 14.68 0.12 -43.61
C GLU A 86 15.21 1.48 -43.21
N LYS A 87 16.11 1.93 -44.05
CA LYS A 87 16.77 3.24 -44.05
C LYS A 87 15.90 4.24 -44.82
N SER A 88 15.84 5.48 -44.35
CA SER A 88 15.83 6.59 -45.31
C SER A 88 16.50 7.84 -44.72
N LYS A 89 17.35 8.42 -45.55
CA LYS A 89 18.12 9.64 -45.39
C LYS A 89 17.26 10.90 -45.54
N GLY A 90 17.73 11.99 -44.94
CA GLY A 90 17.29 13.32 -45.30
C GLY A 90 18.05 14.38 -44.51
N GLU A 91 19.03 14.99 -45.18
CA GLU A 91 19.86 16.13 -44.78
C GLU A 91 19.06 17.45 -44.69
N ASN A 92 19.46 18.36 -43.82
CA ASN A 92 20.03 19.71 -44.04
C ASN A 92 19.85 20.58 -42.79
N ALA A 93 20.94 21.00 -42.18
CA ALA A 93 21.70 22.24 -42.29
C ALA A 93 20.93 23.53 -41.88
N GLY A 94 21.50 24.22 -40.88
CA GLY A 94 21.15 25.60 -40.56
C GLY A 94 21.78 26.11 -39.27
N LYS A 95 23.04 26.53 -39.31
CA LYS A 95 23.72 27.35 -38.31
C LYS A 95 22.94 28.62 -37.98
N ILE A 96 22.95 29.08 -36.74
CA ILE A 96 23.37 30.48 -36.34
C ILE A 96 23.54 30.47 -34.81
N ILE A 97 24.75 30.86 -34.38
CA ILE A 97 25.08 31.32 -33.02
C ILE A 97 25.03 32.84 -33.08
N PRO A 98 24.59 33.52 -32.01
CA PRO A 98 25.51 34.52 -31.45
C PRO A 98 25.74 34.38 -29.95
N LYS A 99 26.95 34.74 -29.61
CA LYS A 99 27.59 34.88 -28.32
C LYS A 99 27.04 36.05 -27.49
N ASP A 100 27.40 35.90 -26.22
CA ASP A 100 27.64 36.92 -25.19
C ASP A 100 26.41 37.42 -24.43
N THR A 101 26.32 37.05 -23.15
CA THR A 101 26.59 37.98 -22.05
C THR A 101 26.61 37.27 -20.69
N ALA A 102 27.73 37.50 -20.00
CA ALA A 102 27.94 37.68 -18.56
C ALA A 102 27.39 36.65 -17.57
N ALA A 103 28.33 35.90 -17.01
CA ALA A 103 28.29 35.27 -15.71
C ALA A 103 27.84 36.27 -14.62
N MET A 104 26.81 35.89 -13.87
CA MET A 104 26.64 36.29 -12.48
C MET A 104 26.49 35.03 -11.67
N ASP A 105 27.60 34.57 -11.11
CA ASP A 105 27.66 33.62 -10.02
C ASP A 105 26.87 34.21 -8.84
N THR A 106 25.69 33.73 -8.65
CA THR A 106 25.02 33.76 -7.37
C THR A 106 24.99 32.34 -6.82
N GLU A 107 26.05 32.00 -6.10
CA GLU A 107 26.03 30.93 -5.12
C GLU A 107 24.83 31.16 -4.20
N LYS A 108 23.70 30.55 -4.51
CA LYS A 108 22.65 30.29 -3.52
C LYS A 108 23.22 29.26 -2.56
N LYS A 109 23.90 29.76 -1.53
CA LYS A 109 24.19 29.05 -0.31
C LYS A 109 22.87 28.46 0.18
N ALA A 110 22.68 27.14 -0.05
CA ALA A 110 21.58 26.40 0.49
C ALA A 110 21.69 26.55 2.03
N LEU A 111 20.79 27.32 2.60
CA LEU A 111 20.57 27.29 4.06
C LEU A 111 20.33 25.85 4.45
N PRO A 112 20.99 25.33 5.51
CA PRO A 112 20.66 24.03 6.06
C PRO A 112 19.16 24.08 6.40
N CYS A 113 18.37 23.14 5.87
CA CYS A 113 17.05 22.90 6.41
C CYS A 113 17.25 22.41 7.84
N GLU A 114 17.19 23.33 8.79
CA GLU A 114 17.07 22.98 10.19
C GLU A 114 15.74 22.22 10.32
N HIS A 115 15.81 20.91 10.37
CA HIS A 115 14.68 20.10 10.77
C HIS A 115 14.34 20.57 12.20
N PRO A 116 13.13 21.05 12.45
CA PRO A 116 12.77 21.50 13.80
C PRO A 116 12.97 20.33 14.76
N GLU A 117 13.64 20.60 15.87
CA GLU A 117 13.81 19.64 16.96
C GLU A 117 12.45 19.01 17.28
N PRO A 118 12.38 17.68 17.44
CA PRO A 118 11.13 16.99 17.73
C PRO A 118 10.55 17.52 19.04
N SER A 119 9.30 17.91 19.03
CA SER A 119 8.62 18.33 20.27
C SER A 119 8.68 17.21 21.31
N PRO A 120 9.03 17.51 22.55
CA PRO A 120 9.06 16.50 23.61
C PRO A 120 7.67 15.89 23.79
N TYR A 121 7.59 14.58 23.84
CA TYR A 121 6.36 13.87 24.07
C TYR A 121 6.53 12.74 25.09
N GLN A 122 5.45 12.37 25.73
CA GLN A 122 5.38 11.25 26.64
C GLN A 122 4.16 10.41 26.33
N VAL A 123 4.32 9.09 26.32
CA VAL A 123 3.23 8.13 26.20
C VAL A 123 3.25 7.18 27.38
N ARG A 124 2.07 6.86 27.89
CA ARG A 124 1.90 5.81 28.89
C ARG A 124 1.10 4.67 28.25
N GLU A 125 1.77 3.55 28.11
CA GLU A 125 1.19 2.34 27.56
C GLU A 125 0.31 1.63 28.60
N LYS A 126 -0.61 0.80 28.12
CA LYS A 126 -1.42 -0.12 28.91
C LYS A 126 -1.65 -1.42 28.14
N SER A 127 -2.09 -2.45 28.83
CA SER A 127 -2.56 -3.66 28.17
C SER A 127 -3.80 -3.37 27.33
N PHE A 128 -3.94 -4.09 26.21
CA PHE A 128 -5.16 -4.03 25.42
C PHE A 128 -6.34 -4.53 26.23
N THR A 129 -7.45 -3.79 26.20
CA THR A 129 -8.73 -4.21 26.76
C THR A 129 -9.47 -5.13 25.78
N GLU A 130 -10.45 -5.89 26.27
CA GLU A 130 -11.30 -6.72 25.41
C GLU A 130 -12.00 -5.91 24.31
N GLY A 131 -12.50 -4.71 24.64
CA GLY A 131 -13.13 -3.81 23.68
C GLY A 131 -12.18 -3.34 22.60
N GLU A 132 -10.91 -3.06 22.95
CA GLU A 132 -9.87 -2.68 21.98
C GLU A 132 -9.49 -3.86 21.08
N LEU A 133 -9.38 -5.06 21.64
CA LEU A 133 -9.14 -6.27 20.84
C LEU A 133 -10.32 -6.58 19.92
N ALA A 134 -11.55 -6.38 20.36
CA ALA A 134 -12.74 -6.52 19.52
C ALA A 134 -12.74 -5.49 18.38
N TYR A 135 -12.29 -4.25 18.64
CA TYR A 135 -12.14 -3.23 17.61
C TYR A 135 -11.18 -3.66 16.49
N TRP A 136 -10.01 -4.18 16.85
CA TRP A 136 -9.02 -4.69 15.88
C TRP A 136 -9.52 -5.98 15.21
N GLY A 137 -10.09 -6.88 15.98
CA GLY A 137 -10.63 -8.16 15.49
C GLY A 137 -11.76 -7.99 14.47
N ALA A 138 -12.52 -6.89 14.53
CA ALA A 138 -13.53 -6.56 13.53
C ALA A 138 -12.96 -6.38 12.10
N SER A 139 -11.64 -6.14 11.99
CA SER A 139 -10.91 -6.06 10.72
C SER A 139 -9.99 -7.27 10.50
N GLY A 140 -10.16 -8.35 11.26
CA GLY A 140 -9.32 -9.55 11.18
C GLY A 140 -7.92 -9.38 11.77
N ILE A 141 -7.64 -8.25 12.42
CA ILE A 141 -6.32 -7.95 12.97
C ILE A 141 -6.16 -8.66 14.31
N THR A 142 -5.14 -9.52 14.41
CA THR A 142 -4.85 -10.32 15.60
C THR A 142 -3.86 -9.62 16.54
N MET A 143 -3.84 -10.04 17.81
CA MET A 143 -2.87 -9.56 18.80
C MET A 143 -1.42 -9.81 18.34
N GLU A 144 -1.17 -10.93 17.70
CA GLU A 144 0.15 -11.28 17.18
C GLU A 144 0.62 -10.26 16.13
N VAL A 145 -0.27 -9.87 15.21
CA VAL A 145 0.03 -8.85 14.20
C VAL A 145 0.24 -7.49 14.85
N LEU A 146 -0.59 -7.10 15.81
CA LEU A 146 -0.39 -5.84 16.56
C LEU A 146 1.00 -5.78 17.19
N HIS A 147 1.42 -6.83 17.90
CA HIS A 147 2.74 -6.91 18.51
C HIS A 147 3.87 -6.88 17.47
N ARG A 148 3.75 -7.66 16.40
CA ARG A 148 4.76 -7.73 15.33
C ARG A 148 4.99 -6.39 14.67
N TYR A 149 3.96 -5.56 14.57
CA TYR A 149 4.01 -4.23 13.95
C TYR A 149 4.23 -3.08 14.96
N GLY A 150 4.51 -3.40 16.23
CA GLY A 150 4.78 -2.41 17.25
C GLY A 150 3.56 -1.55 17.61
N VAL A 151 2.36 -2.09 17.45
CA VAL A 151 1.13 -1.42 17.87
C VAL A 151 0.91 -1.64 19.37
N VAL A 152 0.68 -0.55 20.08
CA VAL A 152 0.45 -0.56 21.54
C VAL A 152 -0.87 0.13 21.88
N SER A 153 -1.51 -0.30 22.97
CA SER A 153 -2.61 0.46 23.58
C SER A 153 -2.04 1.52 24.49
N LEU A 154 -2.57 2.74 24.38
CA LEU A 154 -2.10 3.90 25.15
C LEU A 154 -3.15 4.31 26.18
N ALA A 155 -2.70 4.53 27.41
CA ALA A 155 -3.50 5.14 28.46
C ALA A 155 -3.49 6.66 28.35
N GLU A 156 -2.34 7.24 28.00
CA GLU A 156 -2.16 8.67 27.99
C GLU A 156 -1.09 9.07 26.96
N TYR A 157 -1.30 10.22 26.34
CA TYR A 157 -0.34 10.94 25.53
C TYR A 157 -0.25 12.38 26.01
N ARG A 158 0.95 12.89 26.17
CA ARG A 158 1.24 14.30 26.47
C ARG A 158 2.33 14.82 25.55
N SER A 159 2.21 16.05 25.14
CA SER A 159 3.20 16.75 24.34
C SER A 159 3.15 18.24 24.62
N GLU A 160 4.16 18.94 24.15
CA GLU A 160 4.25 20.39 24.24
C GLU A 160 4.17 21.03 22.86
N THR A 161 3.37 22.08 22.72
CA THR A 161 3.33 22.86 21.47
C THR A 161 4.62 23.64 21.30
N ARG A 162 4.90 24.16 20.11
CA ARG A 162 6.04 25.06 19.83
C ARG A 162 6.01 26.32 20.69
N GLU A 163 4.85 26.68 21.22
CA GLU A 163 4.64 27.87 22.09
C GLU A 163 4.78 27.52 23.58
N GLY A 164 5.21 26.30 23.92
CA GLY A 164 5.41 25.87 25.30
C GLY A 164 4.13 25.45 26.03
N ARG A 165 3.00 25.28 25.33
CA ARG A 165 1.75 24.82 25.96
C ARG A 165 1.69 23.30 26.01
N MET A 166 1.46 22.77 27.20
CA MET A 166 1.19 21.35 27.37
C MET A 166 -0.21 20.99 26.86
N PHE A 167 -0.29 19.91 26.10
CA PHE A 167 -1.56 19.31 25.69
C PHE A 167 -1.45 17.79 25.77
N GLY A 168 -2.56 17.11 25.83
CA GLY A 168 -2.56 15.67 25.90
C GLY A 168 -3.95 15.06 25.78
N PHE A 169 -3.98 13.75 25.69
CA PHE A 169 -5.20 12.95 25.60
C PHE A 169 -5.11 11.77 26.56
N THR A 170 -6.24 11.40 27.12
CA THR A 170 -6.40 10.20 27.95
C THR A 170 -7.36 9.26 27.26
N SER A 171 -6.98 7.99 27.16
CA SER A 171 -7.83 6.95 26.59
C SER A 171 -8.96 6.61 27.54
N THR A 172 -10.15 6.41 26.97
CA THR A 172 -11.32 5.90 27.67
C THR A 172 -11.89 4.71 26.90
N PRO A 173 -12.81 3.91 27.48
CA PRO A 173 -13.50 2.85 26.73
C PRO A 173 -14.26 3.37 25.49
N ALA A 174 -14.78 4.59 25.53
CA ALA A 174 -15.49 5.23 24.43
C ALA A 174 -14.52 5.84 23.39
N GLU A 175 -13.34 6.26 23.82
CA GLU A 175 -12.32 6.84 22.96
C GLU A 175 -10.97 6.12 23.16
N PRO A 176 -10.81 4.92 22.61
CA PRO A 176 -9.55 4.18 22.68
C PRO A 176 -8.43 4.90 21.92
N MET A 177 -7.22 4.69 22.37
CA MET A 177 -6.04 5.32 21.79
C MET A 177 -4.94 4.28 21.59
N PHE A 178 -4.40 4.24 20.37
CA PHE A 178 -3.36 3.30 19.97
C PHE A 178 -2.11 4.03 19.50
N GLY A 179 -0.94 3.44 19.67
CA GLY A 179 0.32 3.98 19.19
C GLY A 179 0.94 3.04 18.17
N TYR A 180 1.27 3.55 16.99
CA TYR A 180 2.17 2.90 16.05
C TYR A 180 3.60 3.37 16.39
N LYS A 181 4.39 2.47 16.97
CA LYS A 181 5.76 2.79 17.41
C LYS A 181 6.78 2.44 16.34
N GLY A 182 7.76 3.33 16.17
CA GLY A 182 8.86 3.13 15.26
C GLY A 182 10.09 3.94 15.69
N LYS A 183 11.19 3.81 14.98
CA LYS A 183 12.43 4.56 15.22
C LYS A 183 12.28 6.07 15.08
N TRP A 184 11.25 6.50 14.37
CA TRP A 184 10.87 7.89 14.13
C TRP A 184 10.03 8.50 15.26
N GLY A 185 9.56 7.71 16.22
CA GLY A 185 8.69 8.14 17.30
C GLY A 185 7.40 7.32 17.37
N VAL A 186 6.29 7.98 17.62
CA VAL A 186 4.97 7.36 17.69
C VAL A 186 3.93 8.14 16.90
N LYS A 187 3.17 7.45 16.06
CA LYS A 187 1.92 7.97 15.47
C LYS A 187 0.76 7.46 16.30
N ILE A 188 -0.05 8.35 16.82
CA ILE A 188 -1.13 8.03 17.73
C ILE A 188 -2.42 8.02 16.94
N TYR A 189 -3.16 6.93 17.06
CA TYR A 189 -4.43 6.69 16.40
C TYR A 189 -5.58 6.70 17.40
N ARG A 190 -6.55 7.58 17.17
CA ARG A 190 -7.76 7.77 17.98
C ARG A 190 -8.98 7.55 17.09
N PRO A 191 -9.40 6.29 16.85
CA PRO A 191 -10.36 5.95 15.80
C PRO A 191 -11.73 6.61 15.94
N LEU A 192 -12.17 6.89 17.18
CA LEU A 192 -13.48 7.40 17.48
C LEU A 192 -13.49 8.89 17.85
N SER A 193 -12.35 9.56 17.77
CA SER A 193 -12.20 10.98 18.07
C SER A 193 -12.19 11.82 16.80
N GLU A 194 -12.59 13.08 16.91
CA GLU A 194 -12.54 14.05 15.81
C GLU A 194 -11.11 14.22 15.27
N ILE A 195 -10.14 14.40 16.17
CA ILE A 195 -8.71 14.40 15.81
C ILE A 195 -8.21 12.96 15.86
N ARG A 196 -8.22 12.29 14.71
CA ARG A 196 -7.89 10.87 14.60
C ARG A 196 -6.41 10.54 14.74
N PHE A 197 -5.54 11.46 14.32
CA PHE A 197 -4.09 11.24 14.32
C PHE A 197 -3.33 12.36 15.01
N VAL A 198 -2.39 11.98 15.87
CA VAL A 198 -1.45 12.89 16.54
C VAL A 198 -0.07 12.24 16.48
N TYR A 199 0.97 13.06 16.53
CA TYR A 199 2.35 12.60 16.35
C TYR A 199 3.22 12.97 17.54
N GLY A 200 4.08 12.04 17.95
CA GLY A 200 5.15 12.27 18.91
C GLY A 200 6.49 11.86 18.30
N GLY A 201 7.49 12.75 18.35
CA GLY A 201 8.77 12.54 17.72
C GLY A 201 8.85 13.03 16.27
N HIS A 202 9.74 12.43 15.48
CA HIS A 202 10.04 12.85 14.11
C HIS A 202 9.36 11.93 13.09
N THR A 203 8.17 12.29 12.65
CA THR A 203 7.38 11.54 11.65
C THR A 203 7.49 12.14 10.24
N GLY A 204 8.71 12.63 9.89
CA GLY A 204 8.94 13.28 8.59
C GLY A 204 9.01 12.31 7.41
N ASP A 205 9.75 12.68 6.37
CA ASP A 205 9.84 12.00 5.07
C ASP A 205 10.33 10.53 5.12
N THR A 206 10.83 10.09 6.28
CA THR A 206 11.30 8.71 6.48
C THR A 206 10.24 7.77 7.04
N TYR A 207 9.04 8.27 7.36
CA TYR A 207 7.98 7.43 7.88
C TYR A 207 7.53 6.40 6.84
N CYS A 208 7.65 5.13 7.21
CA CYS A 208 7.14 4.03 6.42
C CYS A 208 6.77 2.90 7.37
N PHE A 209 5.48 2.71 7.59
CA PHE A 209 4.96 1.66 8.45
C PHE A 209 4.97 0.32 7.71
N GLY A 210 5.38 -0.75 8.40
CA GLY A 210 5.47 -2.08 7.83
C GLY A 210 6.79 -2.40 7.12
N LEU A 211 7.67 -1.42 6.89
CA LEU A 211 8.92 -1.62 6.14
C LEU A 211 9.89 -2.60 6.85
N GLU A 212 9.94 -2.57 8.18
CA GLU A 212 10.82 -3.44 8.98
C GLU A 212 10.33 -4.89 9.02
N GLN A 213 9.05 -5.13 8.78
CA GLN A 213 8.41 -6.44 8.77
C GLN A 213 8.51 -7.16 7.41
N LEU A 214 8.94 -6.45 6.38
CA LEU A 214 9.07 -7.03 5.05
C LEU A 214 10.22 -8.04 4.96
N PRO A 215 10.05 -9.17 4.26
CA PRO A 215 11.13 -10.11 3.98
C PRO A 215 12.20 -9.49 3.07
N ALA A 216 13.37 -10.08 3.02
CA ALA A 216 14.45 -9.62 2.14
C ALA A 216 14.05 -9.64 0.65
N LYS A 217 13.23 -10.62 0.24
CA LYS A 217 12.62 -10.76 -1.09
C LYS A 217 11.21 -11.31 -0.96
N GLY A 218 10.35 -10.98 -1.91
CA GLY A 218 8.97 -11.47 -2.00
C GLY A 218 8.42 -11.31 -3.40
N ASP A 219 7.27 -11.93 -3.65
CA ASP A 219 6.62 -11.84 -4.94
C ASP A 219 5.73 -10.59 -5.02
N LEU A 220 4.94 -10.33 -4.00
CA LEU A 220 3.93 -9.29 -3.99
C LEU A 220 4.06 -8.38 -2.77
N LEU A 221 3.96 -7.07 -3.00
CA LEU A 221 3.91 -6.03 -1.99
C LEU A 221 2.73 -5.10 -2.26
N PHE A 222 1.97 -4.78 -1.22
CA PHE A 222 0.94 -3.76 -1.28
C PHE A 222 1.43 -2.44 -0.68
N LEU A 223 1.20 -1.34 -1.38
CA LEU A 223 1.27 0.02 -0.84
C LEU A 223 -0.15 0.51 -0.55
N THR A 224 -0.44 0.82 0.70
CA THR A 224 -1.79 1.20 1.15
C THR A 224 -1.83 2.65 1.64
N GLY A 225 -3.04 3.16 1.84
CA GLY A 225 -3.27 4.51 2.34
C GLY A 225 -3.03 4.67 3.84
N GLY A 226 -3.13 3.58 4.64
CA GLY A 226 -3.06 3.66 6.08
C GLY A 226 -2.52 2.44 6.80
N GLU A 227 -2.15 2.63 8.06
CA GLU A 227 -1.57 1.58 8.92
C GLU A 227 -2.55 0.43 9.18
N LYS A 228 -3.85 0.74 9.28
CA LYS A 228 -4.87 -0.27 9.53
C LYS A 228 -4.98 -1.25 8.36
N ASP A 229 -4.85 -0.75 7.13
CA ASP A 229 -4.88 -1.58 5.93
C ASP A 229 -3.66 -2.50 5.86
N VAL A 230 -2.47 -1.96 6.22
CA VAL A 230 -1.24 -2.76 6.36
C VAL A 230 -1.45 -3.90 7.36
N LEU A 231 -2.03 -3.63 8.53
CA LEU A 231 -2.28 -4.63 9.55
C LEU A 231 -3.31 -5.67 9.10
N THR A 232 -4.36 -5.24 8.41
CA THR A 232 -5.37 -6.13 7.84
C THR A 232 -4.74 -7.09 6.83
N LEU A 233 -3.98 -6.56 5.86
CA LEU A 233 -3.28 -7.38 4.87
C LEU A 233 -2.28 -8.33 5.52
N ALA A 234 -1.53 -7.87 6.52
CA ALA A 234 -0.58 -8.69 7.26
C ALA A 234 -1.27 -9.84 8.02
N SER A 235 -2.48 -9.63 8.53
CA SER A 235 -3.28 -10.68 9.19
C SER A 235 -3.74 -11.76 8.22
N HIS A 236 -3.81 -11.44 6.93
CA HIS A 236 -4.11 -12.39 5.85
C HIS A 236 -2.84 -12.92 5.14
N GLY A 237 -1.64 -12.68 5.70
CA GLY A 237 -0.39 -13.21 5.17
C GLY A 237 0.25 -12.39 4.05
N PHE A 238 -0.31 -11.25 3.69
CA PHE A 238 0.24 -10.37 2.67
C PHE A 238 1.29 -9.42 3.22
N HIS A 239 2.24 -9.04 2.37
CA HIS A 239 3.20 -7.98 2.67
C HIS A 239 2.63 -6.64 2.27
N ALA A 240 2.61 -5.72 3.20
CA ALA A 240 2.10 -4.37 2.96
C ALA A 240 2.89 -3.32 3.72
N ILE A 241 2.92 -2.13 3.15
CA ILE A 241 3.47 -0.92 3.79
C ILE A 241 2.57 0.27 3.52
N CYS A 242 2.66 1.30 4.35
CA CYS A 242 2.13 2.62 4.02
C CYS A 242 3.10 3.73 4.42
N PHE A 243 2.96 4.87 3.79
CA PHE A 243 3.60 6.12 4.19
C PHE A 243 2.68 6.91 5.12
N ASN A 244 3.10 8.09 5.54
CA ASN A 244 2.35 8.88 6.52
C ASN A 244 0.93 9.23 6.03
N SER A 245 0.77 9.42 4.73
CA SER A 245 -0.52 9.59 4.04
C SER A 245 -0.33 9.20 2.57
N GLU A 246 -1.43 8.96 1.86
CA GLU A 246 -1.43 8.71 0.41
C GLU A 246 -0.77 9.84 -0.39
N THR A 247 -0.90 11.08 0.09
CA THR A 247 -0.30 12.26 -0.54
C THR A 247 1.21 12.39 -0.32
N SER A 248 1.79 11.59 0.57
CA SER A 248 3.23 11.61 0.87
C SER A 248 4.06 11.29 -0.37
N VAL A 249 5.20 11.94 -0.50
CA VAL A 249 6.17 11.61 -1.55
C VAL A 249 6.90 10.33 -1.15
N ILE A 250 6.95 9.34 -2.03
CA ILE A 250 7.73 8.13 -1.79
C ILE A 250 9.21 8.44 -2.04
N PRO A 251 10.09 8.29 -1.03
CA PRO A 251 11.51 8.58 -1.22
C PRO A 251 12.12 7.64 -2.28
N VAL A 252 12.85 8.18 -3.24
CA VAL A 252 13.46 7.43 -4.36
C VAL A 252 14.32 6.26 -3.86
N LYS A 253 15.03 6.44 -2.74
CA LYS A 253 15.82 5.35 -2.12
C LYS A 253 14.95 4.19 -1.67
N THR A 254 13.74 4.47 -1.16
CA THR A 254 12.77 3.46 -0.74
C THR A 254 12.19 2.74 -1.96
N VAL A 255 11.75 3.49 -2.98
CA VAL A 255 11.28 2.92 -4.26
C VAL A 255 12.29 1.91 -4.81
N ARG A 256 13.55 2.32 -4.98
CA ARG A 256 14.61 1.44 -5.49
C ARG A 256 14.77 0.16 -4.67
N LYS A 257 14.75 0.27 -3.32
CA LYS A 257 14.85 -0.92 -2.45
C LYS A 257 13.67 -1.86 -2.64
N LEU A 258 12.46 -1.34 -2.78
CA LEU A 258 11.25 -2.14 -2.95
C LEU A 258 11.23 -2.88 -4.29
N ILE A 259 11.57 -2.20 -5.38
CA ILE A 259 11.66 -2.79 -6.72
C ILE A 259 12.68 -3.95 -6.77
N TYR A 260 13.79 -3.86 -6.04
CA TYR A 260 14.76 -4.96 -5.95
C TYR A 260 14.33 -6.12 -5.05
N ARG A 261 13.35 -5.89 -4.16
CA ARG A 261 12.89 -6.88 -3.18
C ARG A 261 11.65 -7.64 -3.64
N PHE A 262 10.78 -7.00 -4.42
CA PHE A 262 9.49 -7.55 -4.82
C PHE A 262 9.34 -7.58 -6.33
N LYS A 263 8.74 -8.66 -6.84
CA LYS A 263 8.46 -8.79 -8.28
C LYS A 263 7.30 -7.89 -8.71
N HIS A 264 6.29 -7.77 -7.85
CA HIS A 264 5.09 -6.99 -8.10
C HIS A 264 4.83 -6.04 -6.93
N ILE A 265 4.51 -4.79 -7.25
CA ILE A 265 4.09 -3.79 -6.28
C ILE A 265 2.72 -3.29 -6.70
N VAL A 266 1.74 -3.44 -5.82
CA VAL A 266 0.35 -3.04 -6.06
C VAL A 266 0.03 -1.82 -5.20
N LEU A 267 -0.48 -0.76 -5.82
CA LEU A 267 -1.03 0.40 -5.13
C LEU A 267 -2.49 0.10 -4.76
N LEU A 268 -2.77 0.08 -3.47
CA LEU A 268 -4.09 -0.17 -2.91
C LEU A 268 -4.51 1.04 -2.07
N TYR A 269 -4.97 2.09 -2.74
CA TYR A 269 -5.44 3.34 -2.16
C TYR A 269 -6.96 3.44 -2.22
N ASP A 270 -7.51 4.43 -1.51
CA ASP A 270 -8.95 4.71 -1.55
C ASP A 270 -9.39 5.06 -2.98
N THR A 271 -10.64 4.72 -3.31
CA THR A 271 -11.22 4.98 -4.64
C THR A 271 -11.83 6.37 -4.77
N ASP A 272 -11.57 7.25 -3.80
CA ASP A 272 -11.93 8.65 -3.89
C ASP A 272 -10.98 9.41 -4.84
N LYS A 273 -11.30 10.68 -5.09
CA LYS A 273 -10.50 11.52 -5.99
C LYS A 273 -9.03 11.59 -5.58
N THR A 274 -8.76 11.72 -4.28
CA THR A 274 -7.40 11.84 -3.74
C THR A 274 -6.62 10.56 -3.93
N GLY A 275 -7.19 9.41 -3.58
CA GLY A 275 -6.55 8.10 -3.74
C GLY A 275 -6.27 7.77 -5.21
N LEU A 276 -7.18 8.11 -6.14
CA LEU A 276 -6.96 7.93 -7.56
C LEU A 276 -5.81 8.81 -8.10
N GLU A 277 -5.79 10.11 -7.74
CA GLU A 277 -4.71 11.02 -8.13
C GLU A 277 -3.35 10.57 -7.57
N CYS A 278 -3.33 10.12 -6.31
CA CYS A 278 -2.12 9.60 -5.66
C CYS A 278 -1.66 8.27 -6.27
N SER A 279 -2.58 7.38 -6.62
CA SER A 279 -2.26 6.13 -7.33
C SER A 279 -1.55 6.41 -8.65
N GLU A 280 -2.09 7.33 -9.46
CA GLU A 280 -1.49 7.69 -10.73
C GLU A 280 -0.09 8.31 -10.56
N LYS A 281 0.06 9.22 -9.59
CA LYS A 281 1.34 9.82 -9.24
C LYS A 281 2.38 8.78 -8.82
N HIS A 282 2.00 7.87 -7.93
CA HIS A 282 2.93 6.86 -7.40
C HIS A 282 3.25 5.77 -8.41
N ARG A 283 2.31 5.42 -9.29
CA ARG A 283 2.55 4.54 -10.43
C ARG A 283 3.68 5.07 -11.34
N GLY A 284 3.77 6.36 -11.52
CA GLY A 284 4.87 6.99 -12.25
C GLY A 284 6.22 7.00 -11.53
N GLN A 285 6.26 6.66 -10.24
CA GLN A 285 7.48 6.56 -9.43
C GLN A 285 8.02 5.12 -9.31
N LEU A 286 7.14 4.13 -9.46
CA LEU A 286 7.42 2.68 -9.38
C LEU A 286 7.72 2.10 -10.77
#